data_deb0647058fce927c1a49bc02b0d1b60
#
_entry.id   deb0647058fce927c1a49bc02b0d1b60
#
_cell.length_a   1.000
_cell.length_b   1.000
_cell.length_c   1.000
_cell.angle_alpha   90.00
_cell.angle_beta   90.00
_cell.angle_gamma   90.00
#
_symmetry.space_group_name_H-M   'P 1'
#
loop_
_entity.id
_entity.type
_entity.pdbx_description
1 polymer ?
#
loop_
_entity_poly.entity_id
_entity_poly.type
_entity_poly.pdbx_seq_one_letter_code
_entity_poly.pdbx_strand_id
1 'polypeptide(L)'
;MPRQRSPLFVLFLTVFIDLIGFGIVIPILPLYAEHFHASPIAIGWLTGIYSGMQIIFTPILGKLSDRFGRRPVLFVSIVGTAIGFALMGLAHGLPLLFAARILAGITGGNIAIPQAYIADVTAPEKRSRAMGLIGAAFGLGFTFGPLIGGLMSRISYSAPFYFSAGLAVINAVLVYLILPESLSREQRARPHERASMVEVFRHGRGAMFAIVLGTYFFLIVGFSIMTTLFALFTERRFGYDAQANGYMFGFVGIVSVIVQGGLIGRLIKMFGEVALARTGMILTTISLALLPMSNSLAFLLLVSAGLAAGSGFASPPLSGLASQMVEANWQGRALGILQSAGSTARLLGPLLGGWLLTFDMQKPIAQYGYTPFLAGAFLCLIGAIFAFCFKKPAKDRSTEDIAVGV
;
A
#
# COMPACT_ATOMS: atom_id res chain seq x y z
N MET A 1 5.87 26.04 30.18
CA MET A 1 6.13 24.64 29.72
C MET A 1 5.91 24.60 28.21
N PRO A 2 6.87 24.20 27.39
CA PRO A 2 6.63 24.10 25.97
C PRO A 2 5.54 23.04 25.74
N ARG A 3 4.52 23.38 24.96
CA ARG A 3 3.46 22.46 24.51
C ARG A 3 4.13 21.27 23.86
N GLN A 4 4.22 20.13 24.54
CA GLN A 4 4.68 18.88 23.94
C GLN A 4 3.72 18.56 22.80
N ARG A 5 4.18 18.76 21.56
CA ARG A 5 3.43 18.35 20.37
C ARG A 5 3.14 16.86 20.52
N SER A 6 1.88 16.49 20.37
CA SER A 6 1.45 15.09 20.50
C SER A 6 2.35 14.18 19.65
N PRO A 7 3.01 13.16 20.21
CA PRO A 7 3.84 12.23 19.46
C PRO A 7 3.11 11.62 18.25
N LEU A 8 1.79 11.47 18.36
CA LEU A 8 0.93 10.97 17.28
C LEU A 8 0.90 11.91 16.06
N PHE A 9 0.98 13.24 16.27
CA PHE A 9 1.05 14.19 15.16
C PHE A 9 2.38 14.09 14.40
N VAL A 10 3.49 13.94 15.12
CA VAL A 10 4.80 13.75 14.49
C VAL A 10 4.83 12.46 13.70
N LEU A 11 4.29 11.36 14.24
CA LEU A 11 4.18 10.08 13.54
C LEU A 11 3.29 10.17 12.29
N PHE A 12 2.14 10.84 12.39
CA PHE A 12 1.29 11.11 11.23
C PHE A 12 2.07 11.84 10.15
N LEU A 13 2.77 12.91 10.50
CA LEU A 13 3.57 13.70 9.55
C LEU A 13 4.71 12.86 8.96
N THR A 14 5.37 12.05 9.77
CA THR A 14 6.42 11.11 9.33
C THR A 14 5.90 10.14 8.26
N VAL A 15 4.80 9.46 8.55
CA VAL A 15 4.20 8.49 7.61
C VAL A 15 3.65 9.21 6.37
N PHE A 16 3.04 10.39 6.54
CA PHE A 16 2.51 11.18 5.44
C PHE A 16 3.60 11.62 4.45
N ILE A 17 4.72 12.16 4.96
CA ILE A 17 5.86 12.56 4.12
C ILE A 17 6.44 11.36 3.37
N ASP A 18 6.59 10.22 4.04
CA ASP A 18 7.10 9.00 3.43
C ASP A 18 6.18 8.51 2.30
N LEU A 19 4.87 8.56 2.53
CA LEU A 19 3.86 8.15 1.55
C LEU A 19 3.72 9.14 0.38
N ILE A 20 3.99 10.44 0.58
CA ILE A 20 4.15 11.38 -0.55
C ILE A 20 5.31 10.93 -1.42
N GLY A 21 6.49 10.66 -0.83
CA GLY A 21 7.66 10.19 -1.56
C GLY A 21 7.38 8.89 -2.34
N PHE A 22 6.73 7.93 -1.70
CA PHE A 22 6.31 6.69 -2.36
C PHE A 22 5.31 6.94 -3.50
N GLY A 23 4.31 7.80 -3.28
CA GLY A 23 3.30 8.17 -4.28
C GLY A 23 3.89 8.87 -5.50
N ILE A 24 4.94 9.70 -5.33
CA ILE A 24 5.69 10.33 -6.40
C ILE A 24 6.30 9.28 -7.34
N VAL A 25 6.83 8.20 -6.80
CA VAL A 25 7.51 7.15 -7.57
C VAL A 25 6.56 6.43 -8.53
N ILE A 26 5.30 6.21 -8.12
CA ILE A 26 4.35 5.35 -8.83
C ILE A 26 4.19 5.72 -10.32
N PRO A 27 3.80 6.97 -10.69
CA PRO A 27 3.62 7.31 -12.10
C PRO A 27 4.92 7.56 -12.85
N ILE A 28 6.00 7.92 -12.15
CA ILE A 28 7.22 8.43 -12.79
C ILE A 28 8.22 7.31 -13.06
N LEU A 29 8.38 6.38 -12.12
CA LEU A 29 9.42 5.36 -12.22
C LEU A 29 9.33 4.50 -13.48
N PRO A 30 8.14 4.03 -13.93
CA PRO A 30 8.03 3.28 -15.18
C PRO A 30 8.49 4.08 -16.40
N LEU A 31 8.04 5.34 -16.53
CA LEU A 31 8.40 6.23 -17.63
C LEU A 31 9.89 6.61 -17.59
N TYR A 32 10.42 6.86 -16.38
CA TYR A 32 11.84 7.17 -16.21
C TYR A 32 12.73 5.97 -16.55
N ALA A 33 12.30 4.74 -16.21
CA ALA A 33 13.01 3.53 -16.59
C ALA A 33 12.95 3.31 -18.12
N GLU A 34 11.81 3.59 -18.76
CA GLU A 34 11.67 3.50 -20.21
C GLU A 34 12.59 4.52 -20.93
N HIS A 35 12.81 5.71 -20.37
CA HIS A 35 13.80 6.67 -20.86
C HIS A 35 15.23 6.08 -20.91
N PHE A 36 15.54 5.12 -20.03
CA PHE A 36 16.79 4.33 -20.08
C PHE A 36 16.65 3.02 -20.87
N HIS A 37 15.68 2.93 -21.79
CA HIS A 37 15.40 1.76 -22.62
C HIS A 37 15.13 0.47 -21.81
N ALA A 38 14.50 0.58 -20.65
CA ALA A 38 14.11 -0.56 -19.86
C ALA A 38 13.06 -1.42 -20.62
N SER A 39 13.26 -2.71 -20.64
CA SER A 39 12.22 -3.65 -21.11
C SER A 39 11.05 -3.68 -20.10
N PRO A 40 9.84 -4.07 -20.51
CA PRO A 40 8.71 -4.23 -19.60
C PRO A 40 9.00 -5.14 -18.42
N ILE A 41 9.80 -6.20 -18.62
CA ILE A 41 10.25 -7.11 -17.56
C ILE A 41 11.15 -6.35 -16.57
N ALA A 42 12.09 -5.53 -17.04
CA ALA A 42 12.95 -4.73 -16.17
C ALA A 42 12.15 -3.73 -15.34
N ILE A 43 11.12 -3.10 -15.92
CA ILE A 43 10.20 -2.19 -15.21
C ILE A 43 9.42 -2.95 -14.13
N GLY A 44 8.93 -4.15 -14.44
CA GLY A 44 8.28 -5.03 -13.48
C GLY A 44 9.18 -5.36 -12.29
N TRP A 45 10.44 -5.75 -12.55
CA TRP A 45 11.44 -6.00 -11.52
C TRP A 45 11.77 -4.75 -10.72
N LEU A 46 11.99 -3.62 -11.37
CA LEU A 46 12.32 -2.34 -10.72
C LEU A 46 11.23 -1.89 -9.75
N THR A 47 9.96 -2.13 -10.09
CA THR A 47 8.83 -1.84 -9.21
C THR A 47 8.70 -2.87 -8.10
N GLY A 48 8.78 -4.17 -8.43
CA GLY A 48 8.55 -5.27 -7.50
C GLY A 48 9.66 -5.46 -6.48
N ILE A 49 10.93 -5.21 -6.84
CA ILE A 49 12.10 -5.48 -5.97
C ILE A 49 12.04 -4.70 -4.64
N TYR A 50 11.48 -3.49 -4.66
CA TYR A 50 11.21 -2.72 -3.46
C TYR A 50 10.36 -3.51 -2.44
N SER A 51 9.26 -4.08 -2.90
CA SER A 51 8.38 -4.90 -2.06
C SER A 51 9.03 -6.23 -1.67
N GLY A 52 9.85 -6.81 -2.56
CA GLY A 52 10.67 -7.98 -2.25
C GLY A 52 11.63 -7.73 -1.09
N MET A 53 12.34 -6.60 -1.10
CA MET A 53 13.21 -6.21 0.00
C MET A 53 12.41 -5.93 1.28
N GLN A 54 11.23 -5.31 1.18
CA GLN A 54 10.37 -5.10 2.35
C GLN A 54 9.93 -6.42 3.01
N ILE A 55 9.61 -7.46 2.25
CA ILE A 55 9.24 -8.77 2.81
C ILE A 55 10.35 -9.30 3.73
N ILE A 56 11.60 -9.14 3.32
CA ILE A 56 12.77 -9.64 4.07
C ILE A 56 13.12 -8.70 5.23
N PHE A 57 13.21 -7.40 4.96
CA PHE A 57 13.81 -6.44 5.89
C PHE A 57 12.81 -5.82 6.87
N THR A 58 11.50 -5.75 6.59
CA THR A 58 10.51 -5.22 7.55
C THR A 58 10.51 -6.01 8.88
N PRO A 59 10.52 -7.36 8.90
CA PRO A 59 10.64 -8.12 10.15
C PRO A 59 11.98 -7.91 10.86
N ILE A 60 13.07 -7.68 10.11
CA ILE A 60 14.40 -7.40 10.66
C ILE A 60 14.41 -6.03 11.33
N LEU A 61 13.93 -5.00 10.62
CA LEU A 61 13.81 -3.64 11.16
C LEU A 61 12.88 -3.58 12.38
N GLY A 62 11.79 -4.35 12.36
CA GLY A 62 10.92 -4.51 13.52
C GLY A 62 11.69 -5.02 14.74
N LYS A 63 12.44 -6.12 14.60
CA LYS A 63 13.27 -6.68 15.69
C LYS A 63 14.37 -5.72 16.15
N LEU A 64 15.03 -5.03 15.21
CA LEU A 64 16.02 -4.01 15.53
C LEU A 64 15.40 -2.88 16.33
N SER A 65 14.18 -2.45 15.96
CA SER A 65 13.46 -1.40 16.67
C SER A 65 12.99 -1.81 18.08
N ASP A 66 12.68 -3.10 18.29
CA ASP A 66 12.40 -3.66 19.62
C ASP A 66 13.64 -3.61 20.52
N ARG A 67 14.82 -3.90 19.94
CA ARG A 67 16.08 -4.02 20.69
C ARG A 67 16.76 -2.66 20.92
N PHE A 68 16.85 -1.83 19.89
CA PHE A 68 17.60 -0.57 19.93
C PHE A 68 16.72 0.64 20.23
N GLY A 69 15.41 0.48 20.15
CA GLY A 69 14.42 1.55 20.29
C GLY A 69 13.76 1.92 18.97
N ARG A 70 12.51 2.39 19.04
CA ARG A 70 11.72 2.76 17.86
C ARG A 70 12.32 3.94 17.11
N ARG A 71 12.67 5.00 17.85
CA ARG A 71 13.15 6.26 17.28
C ARG A 71 14.45 6.11 16.48
N PRO A 72 15.56 5.51 16.99
CA PRO A 72 16.80 5.42 16.24
C PRO A 72 16.67 4.56 14.99
N VAL A 73 15.92 3.44 15.04
CA VAL A 73 15.75 2.59 13.88
C VAL A 73 14.87 3.26 12.83
N LEU A 74 13.81 3.98 13.23
CA LEU A 74 13.00 4.79 12.32
C LEU A 74 13.83 5.89 11.65
N PHE A 75 14.68 6.59 12.41
CA PHE A 75 15.57 7.61 11.88
C PHE A 75 16.52 7.04 10.80
N VAL A 76 17.22 5.94 11.09
CA VAL A 76 18.12 5.27 10.12
C VAL A 76 17.34 4.82 8.88
N SER A 77 16.14 4.29 9.07
CA SER A 77 15.24 3.88 7.99
C SER A 77 14.91 5.05 7.05
N ILE A 78 14.51 6.20 7.61
CA ILE A 78 14.19 7.40 6.83
C ILE A 78 15.43 7.97 6.12
N VAL A 79 16.59 7.98 6.77
CA VAL A 79 17.86 8.40 6.14
C VAL A 79 18.20 7.49 4.96
N GLY A 80 18.05 6.18 5.11
CA GLY A 80 18.24 5.23 3.99
C GLY A 80 17.26 5.48 2.84
N THR A 81 15.99 5.79 3.14
CA THR A 81 14.99 6.20 2.14
C THR A 81 15.41 7.50 1.43
N ALA A 82 15.91 8.50 2.16
CA ALA A 82 16.40 9.74 1.57
C ALA A 82 17.59 9.50 0.59
N ILE A 83 18.53 8.64 0.98
CA ILE A 83 19.63 8.22 0.11
C ILE A 83 19.10 7.48 -1.11
N GLY A 84 18.13 6.56 -0.94
CA GLY A 84 17.48 5.85 -2.05
C GLY A 84 16.85 6.81 -3.06
N PHE A 85 16.10 7.82 -2.61
CA PHE A 85 15.55 8.84 -3.49
C PHE A 85 16.62 9.69 -4.17
N ALA A 86 17.68 10.10 -3.44
CA ALA A 86 18.79 10.84 -4.04
C ALA A 86 19.48 10.03 -5.14
N LEU A 87 19.73 8.74 -4.91
CA LEU A 87 20.29 7.83 -5.92
C LEU A 87 19.38 7.66 -7.14
N MET A 88 18.04 7.62 -6.95
CA MET A 88 17.10 7.62 -8.09
C MET A 88 17.20 8.91 -8.90
N GLY A 89 17.33 10.06 -8.24
CA GLY A 89 17.53 11.36 -8.90
C GLY A 89 18.86 11.47 -9.65
N LEU A 90 19.91 10.83 -9.13
CA LEU A 90 21.25 10.78 -9.74
C LEU A 90 21.38 9.68 -10.81
N ALA A 91 20.34 8.90 -11.07
CA ALA A 91 20.46 7.77 -11.96
C ALA A 91 20.71 8.20 -13.42
N HIS A 92 21.75 7.63 -14.01
CA HIS A 92 22.11 7.74 -15.41
C HIS A 92 21.87 6.43 -16.18
N GLY A 93 21.19 5.46 -15.56
CA GLY A 93 20.85 4.16 -16.13
C GLY A 93 20.21 3.21 -15.14
N LEU A 94 19.76 2.07 -15.65
CA LEU A 94 19.02 1.06 -14.88
C LEU A 94 19.77 0.52 -13.66
N PRO A 95 21.10 0.24 -13.70
CA PRO A 95 21.79 -0.34 -12.53
C PRO A 95 21.65 0.52 -11.28
N LEU A 96 21.77 1.86 -11.42
CA LEU A 96 21.65 2.75 -10.27
C LEU A 96 20.21 2.87 -9.79
N LEU A 97 19.22 2.82 -10.71
CA LEU A 97 17.80 2.75 -10.33
C LEU A 97 17.49 1.47 -9.52
N PHE A 98 18.03 0.31 -9.94
CA PHE A 98 17.89 -0.93 -9.19
C PHE A 98 18.55 -0.86 -7.81
N ALA A 99 19.78 -0.36 -7.73
CA ALA A 99 20.46 -0.18 -6.46
C ALA A 99 19.68 0.73 -5.49
N ALA A 100 19.14 1.84 -6.01
CA ALA A 100 18.31 2.76 -5.26
C ALA A 100 17.02 2.11 -4.76
N ARG A 101 16.34 1.31 -5.60
CA ARG A 101 15.11 0.59 -5.22
C ARG A 101 15.36 -0.50 -4.20
N ILE A 102 16.48 -1.22 -4.30
CA ILE A 102 16.92 -2.21 -3.31
C ILE A 102 17.15 -1.51 -1.97
N LEU A 103 17.94 -0.42 -1.95
CA LEU A 103 18.22 0.33 -0.73
C LEU A 103 16.94 0.87 -0.09
N ALA A 104 16.06 1.50 -0.88
CA ALA A 104 14.78 2.00 -0.39
C ALA A 104 13.89 0.88 0.16
N GLY A 105 13.92 -0.32 -0.43
CA GLY A 105 13.19 -1.49 0.07
C GLY A 105 13.77 -2.05 1.37
N ILE A 106 15.11 -2.11 1.50
CA ILE A 106 15.83 -2.52 2.72
C ILE A 106 15.45 -1.58 3.88
N THR A 107 15.42 -0.29 3.63
CA THR A 107 15.13 0.74 4.64
C THR A 107 13.64 1.05 4.80
N GLY A 108 12.76 0.40 4.02
CA GLY A 108 11.32 0.66 3.94
C GLY A 108 10.49 0.20 5.16
N GLY A 109 11.05 0.25 6.38
CA GLY A 109 10.33 -0.03 7.64
C GLY A 109 9.42 1.09 8.14
N ASN A 110 9.25 2.14 7.35
CA ASN A 110 8.63 3.42 7.73
C ASN A 110 7.13 3.35 8.03
N ILE A 111 6.49 2.20 7.91
CA ILE A 111 5.08 1.97 8.28
C ILE A 111 5.00 1.08 9.51
N ALA A 112 5.73 -0.02 9.54
CA ALA A 112 5.68 -1.00 10.62
C ALA A 112 6.19 -0.43 11.95
N ILE A 113 7.27 0.38 11.92
CA ILE A 113 7.83 1.00 13.13
C ILE A 113 6.87 2.05 13.72
N PRO A 114 6.29 3.00 12.95
CA PRO A 114 5.25 3.89 13.44
C PRO A 114 4.02 3.17 14.00
N GLN A 115 3.57 2.08 13.38
CA GLN A 115 2.45 1.28 13.91
C GLN A 115 2.79 0.70 15.29
N ALA A 116 3.99 0.14 15.43
CA ALA A 116 4.48 -0.38 16.71
C ALA A 116 4.61 0.75 17.75
N TYR A 117 5.17 1.90 17.36
CA TYR A 117 5.27 3.07 18.23
C TYR A 117 3.89 3.55 18.74
N ILE A 118 2.89 3.63 17.85
CA ILE A 118 1.51 3.97 18.23
C ILE A 118 0.97 2.97 19.24
N ALA A 119 1.23 1.68 19.05
CA ALA A 119 0.80 0.64 19.98
C ALA A 119 1.47 0.77 21.35
N ASP A 120 2.72 1.26 21.40
CA ASP A 120 3.49 1.45 22.64
C ASP A 120 2.94 2.64 23.46
N VAL A 121 2.55 3.75 22.80
CA VAL A 121 2.18 5.02 23.47
C VAL A 121 0.67 5.23 23.61
N THR A 122 -0.16 4.34 23.08
CA THR A 122 -1.63 4.53 23.03
C THR A 122 -2.34 3.42 23.81
N ALA A 123 -3.23 3.82 24.71
CA ALA A 123 -4.07 2.89 25.46
C ALA A 123 -4.92 2.02 24.50
N PRO A 124 -5.17 0.74 24.82
CA PRO A 124 -5.84 -0.23 23.93
C PRO A 124 -7.14 0.30 23.30
N GLU A 125 -7.96 1.01 24.08
CA GLU A 125 -9.27 1.55 23.67
C GLU A 125 -9.15 2.65 22.60
N LYS A 126 -8.01 3.36 22.55
CA LYS A 126 -7.74 4.46 21.61
C LYS A 126 -6.87 4.05 20.43
N ARG A 127 -6.31 2.83 20.41
CA ARG A 127 -5.38 2.35 19.37
C ARG A 127 -6.01 2.38 17.99
N SER A 128 -7.25 1.92 17.84
CA SER A 128 -7.95 1.92 16.55
C SER A 128 -8.05 3.32 15.95
N ARG A 129 -8.39 4.34 16.78
CA ARG A 129 -8.44 5.74 16.34
C ARG A 129 -7.06 6.27 15.96
N ALA A 130 -6.02 5.94 16.72
CA ALA A 130 -4.64 6.35 16.43
C ALA A 130 -4.11 5.70 15.14
N MET A 131 -4.41 4.41 14.92
CA MET A 131 -4.07 3.72 13.64
C MET A 131 -4.82 4.32 12.44
N GLY A 132 -6.01 4.89 12.64
CA GLY A 132 -6.74 5.63 11.62
C GLY A 132 -5.95 6.82 11.05
N LEU A 133 -5.04 7.43 11.82
CA LEU A 133 -4.15 8.50 11.33
C LEU A 133 -3.19 7.98 10.25
N ILE A 134 -2.70 6.75 10.38
CA ILE A 134 -1.87 6.12 9.35
C ILE A 134 -2.68 5.91 8.08
N GLY A 135 -3.94 5.44 8.20
CA GLY A 135 -4.85 5.32 7.06
C GLY A 135 -5.11 6.66 6.35
N ALA A 136 -5.29 7.75 7.11
CA ALA A 136 -5.41 9.10 6.56
C ALA A 136 -4.13 9.55 5.83
N ALA A 137 -2.95 9.26 6.40
CA ALA A 137 -1.67 9.53 5.75
C ALA A 137 -1.53 8.78 4.43
N PHE A 138 -1.98 7.52 4.36
CA PHE A 138 -2.03 6.74 3.11
C PHE A 138 -2.90 7.42 2.05
N GLY A 139 -4.15 7.77 2.38
CA GLY A 139 -5.06 8.42 1.44
C GLY A 139 -4.50 9.73 0.89
N LEU A 140 -3.99 10.59 1.77
CA LEU A 140 -3.42 11.88 1.39
C LEU A 140 -2.09 11.71 0.62
N GLY A 141 -1.21 10.80 1.05
CA GLY A 141 0.06 10.55 0.39
C GLY A 141 -0.12 10.02 -1.04
N PHE A 142 -1.05 9.09 -1.24
CA PHE A 142 -1.39 8.57 -2.57
C PHE A 142 -2.13 9.55 -3.46
N THR A 143 -2.73 10.61 -2.90
CA THR A 143 -3.36 11.69 -3.66
C THR A 143 -2.34 12.74 -4.04
N PHE A 144 -1.61 13.28 -3.06
CA PHE A 144 -0.67 14.38 -3.28
C PHE A 144 0.65 13.93 -3.90
N GLY A 145 1.12 12.71 -3.61
CA GLY A 145 2.37 12.20 -4.15
C GLY A 145 2.42 12.23 -5.68
N PRO A 146 1.51 11.53 -6.37
CA PRO A 146 1.47 11.55 -7.83
C PRO A 146 1.27 12.94 -8.44
N LEU A 147 0.44 13.78 -7.82
CA LEU A 147 0.23 15.16 -8.28
C LEU A 147 1.52 15.99 -8.22
N ILE A 148 2.21 15.94 -7.08
CA ILE A 148 3.48 16.63 -6.88
C ILE A 148 4.53 16.06 -7.85
N GLY A 149 4.60 14.75 -7.97
CA GLY A 149 5.52 14.08 -8.87
C GLY A 149 5.31 14.48 -10.33
N GLY A 150 4.07 14.48 -10.79
CA GLY A 150 3.71 14.92 -12.13
C GLY A 150 4.06 16.40 -12.38
N LEU A 151 3.84 17.30 -11.41
CA LEU A 151 4.24 18.71 -11.53
C LEU A 151 5.75 18.87 -11.58
N MET A 152 6.50 18.17 -10.73
CA MET A 152 7.96 18.23 -10.70
C MET A 152 8.60 17.61 -11.95
N SER A 153 7.95 16.63 -12.58
CA SER A 153 8.46 16.01 -13.81
C SER A 153 8.56 16.96 -15.00
N ARG A 154 7.87 18.11 -14.97
CA ARG A 154 8.05 19.20 -15.95
C ARG A 154 9.46 19.76 -15.95
N ILE A 155 10.15 19.73 -14.83
CA ILE A 155 11.53 20.24 -14.70
C ILE A 155 12.49 19.19 -15.28
N SER A 156 12.38 17.94 -14.80
CA SER A 156 13.10 16.77 -15.30
C SER A 156 12.53 15.50 -14.67
N TYR A 157 12.82 14.32 -15.23
CA TYR A 157 12.48 13.06 -14.59
C TYR A 157 13.17 12.84 -13.22
N SER A 158 14.30 13.49 -12.99
CA SER A 158 15.06 13.42 -11.73
C SER A 158 14.49 14.34 -10.63
N ALA A 159 13.87 15.47 -11.00
CA ALA A 159 13.39 16.47 -10.05
C ALA A 159 12.43 15.92 -8.97
N PRO A 160 11.45 15.05 -9.28
CA PRO A 160 10.57 14.43 -8.29
C PRO A 160 11.32 13.62 -7.24
N PHE A 161 12.39 12.94 -7.63
CA PHE A 161 13.19 12.13 -6.72
C PHE A 161 14.05 12.98 -5.79
N TYR A 162 14.65 14.07 -6.29
CA TYR A 162 15.35 15.03 -5.43
C TYR A 162 14.41 15.73 -4.45
N PHE A 163 13.20 16.06 -4.89
CA PHE A 163 12.17 16.61 -3.99
C PHE A 163 11.81 15.60 -2.89
N SER A 164 11.59 14.33 -3.25
CA SER A 164 11.32 13.25 -2.29
C SER A 164 12.49 13.05 -1.32
N ALA A 165 13.73 13.13 -1.80
CA ALA A 165 14.93 13.06 -0.95
C ALA A 165 14.96 14.22 0.06
N GLY A 166 14.68 15.44 -0.37
CA GLY A 166 14.58 16.61 0.50
C GLY A 166 13.50 16.48 1.56
N LEU A 167 12.31 16.00 1.18
CA LEU A 167 11.23 15.69 2.13
C LEU A 167 11.64 14.62 3.14
N ALA A 168 12.33 13.56 2.70
CA ALA A 168 12.80 12.50 3.59
C ALA A 168 13.88 13.01 4.55
N VAL A 169 14.78 13.91 4.12
CA VAL A 169 15.75 14.57 5.02
C VAL A 169 15.04 15.43 6.06
N ILE A 170 14.05 16.23 5.66
CA ILE A 170 13.23 17.02 6.60
C ILE A 170 12.55 16.10 7.60
N ASN A 171 11.98 14.98 7.13
CA ASN A 171 11.35 13.98 7.98
C ASN A 171 12.34 13.34 8.98
N ALA A 172 13.54 13.00 8.54
CA ALA A 172 14.60 12.47 9.41
C ALA A 172 14.96 13.48 10.52
N VAL A 173 15.11 14.76 10.17
CA VAL A 173 15.39 15.84 11.13
C VAL A 173 14.22 15.99 12.13
N LEU A 174 12.98 15.95 11.67
CA LEU A 174 11.79 16.02 12.54
C LEU A 174 11.76 14.84 13.54
N VAL A 175 12.01 13.63 13.06
CA VAL A 175 12.06 12.43 13.92
C VAL A 175 13.20 12.55 14.92
N TYR A 176 14.39 12.99 14.46
CA TYR A 176 15.55 13.16 15.35
C TYR A 176 15.35 14.22 16.42
N LEU A 177 14.72 15.36 16.10
CA LEU A 177 14.59 16.48 17.04
C LEU A 177 13.34 16.39 17.94
N ILE A 178 12.22 15.85 17.42
CA ILE A 178 10.91 16.02 18.08
C ILE A 178 10.35 14.69 18.59
N LEU A 179 10.64 13.54 17.95
CA LEU A 179 10.04 12.27 18.35
C LEU A 179 10.73 11.72 19.61
N PRO A 180 10.04 11.56 20.76
CA PRO A 180 10.64 10.89 21.91
C PRO A 180 10.77 9.40 21.65
N GLU A 181 11.58 8.69 22.45
CA GLU A 181 11.62 7.23 22.40
C GLU A 181 10.41 6.63 23.12
N SER A 182 9.77 5.61 22.50
CA SER A 182 8.58 4.97 23.09
C SER A 182 8.92 3.83 24.06
N LEU A 183 10.05 3.14 23.84
CA LEU A 183 10.45 1.98 24.63
C LEU A 183 11.43 2.35 25.73
N SER A 184 11.12 2.00 26.99
CA SER A 184 12.09 2.07 28.08
C SER A 184 13.23 1.07 27.91
N ARG A 185 14.37 1.28 28.56
CA ARG A 185 15.51 0.34 28.51
C ARG A 185 15.10 -1.05 29.01
N GLU A 186 14.21 -1.14 29.99
CA GLU A 186 13.73 -2.40 30.55
C GLU A 186 12.82 -3.15 29.58
N GLN A 187 11.96 -2.42 28.85
CA GLN A 187 11.08 -3.02 27.83
C GLN A 187 11.88 -3.60 26.65
N ARG A 188 12.98 -2.96 26.26
CA ARG A 188 13.89 -3.47 25.20
C ARG A 188 14.60 -4.76 25.57
N ALA A 189 14.83 -5.00 26.87
CA ALA A 189 15.51 -6.19 27.37
C ALA A 189 14.59 -7.41 27.46
N ARG A 190 13.26 -7.27 27.38
CA ARG A 190 12.31 -8.39 27.48
C ARG A 190 12.29 -9.19 26.19
N PRO A 191 12.40 -10.54 26.27
CA PRO A 191 12.20 -11.40 25.10
C PRO A 191 10.75 -11.26 24.62
N HIS A 192 10.55 -10.87 23.36
CA HIS A 192 9.23 -10.91 22.76
C HIS A 192 8.91 -12.35 22.38
N GLU A 193 7.89 -12.94 22.99
CA GLU A 193 7.39 -14.28 22.65
C GLU A 193 6.98 -14.32 21.17
N ARG A 194 7.60 -15.24 20.45
CA ARG A 194 7.31 -15.51 19.04
C ARG A 194 6.22 -16.54 18.95
N ALA A 195 4.99 -16.13 18.77
CA ALA A 195 4.01 -17.09 18.30
C ALA A 195 4.17 -17.36 16.81
N SER A 196 4.06 -18.61 16.43
CA SER A 196 4.16 -19.08 15.05
C SER A 196 3.00 -18.55 14.19
N MET A 197 3.27 -18.22 12.91
CA MET A 197 2.20 -17.91 11.95
C MET A 197 1.15 -19.04 11.86
N VAL A 198 1.59 -20.30 12.04
CA VAL A 198 0.73 -21.49 12.01
C VAL A 198 -0.33 -21.46 13.12
N GLU A 199 -0.03 -20.85 14.26
CA GLU A 199 -0.97 -20.75 15.37
C GLU A 199 -2.17 -19.87 15.06
N VAL A 200 -2.03 -18.82 14.22
CA VAL A 200 -3.15 -17.99 13.77
C VAL A 200 -4.19 -18.82 13.00
N PHE A 201 -3.73 -19.78 12.19
CA PHE A 201 -4.61 -20.72 11.48
C PHE A 201 -5.25 -21.77 12.40
N ARG A 202 -4.62 -22.07 13.53
CA ARG A 202 -5.13 -23.05 14.52
C ARG A 202 -6.13 -22.46 15.51
N HIS A 203 -5.91 -21.18 15.94
CA HIS A 203 -6.71 -20.51 16.99
C HIS A 203 -7.91 -19.72 16.44
N GLY A 204 -8.22 -19.83 15.16
CA GLY A 204 -9.33 -19.12 14.55
C GLY A 204 -10.10 -19.98 13.55
N ARG A 205 -10.96 -19.34 12.78
CA ARG A 205 -11.64 -19.95 11.64
C ARG A 205 -10.66 -20.08 10.45
N GLY A 206 -9.62 -20.92 10.61
CA GLY A 206 -8.44 -20.98 9.73
C GLY A 206 -8.76 -21.07 8.23
N ALA A 207 -9.72 -21.90 7.83
CA ALA A 207 -10.14 -22.00 6.42
C ALA A 207 -10.74 -20.68 5.91
N MET A 208 -11.56 -19.99 6.72
CA MET A 208 -12.17 -18.73 6.34
C MET A 208 -11.12 -17.60 6.29
N PHE A 209 -10.17 -17.59 7.23
CA PHE A 209 -9.03 -16.66 7.21
C PHE A 209 -8.18 -16.85 5.95
N ALA A 210 -7.93 -18.10 5.53
CA ALA A 210 -7.21 -18.39 4.29
C ALA A 210 -7.95 -17.85 3.05
N ILE A 211 -9.28 -17.96 3.02
CA ILE A 211 -10.10 -17.41 1.92
C ILE A 211 -10.02 -15.87 1.90
N VAL A 212 -10.10 -15.19 3.05
CA VAL A 212 -9.93 -13.74 3.15
C VAL A 212 -8.53 -13.32 2.70
N LEU A 213 -7.51 -14.06 3.14
CA LEU A 213 -6.12 -13.83 2.75
C LEU A 213 -5.92 -13.97 1.24
N GLY A 214 -6.47 -15.02 0.63
CA GLY A 214 -6.44 -15.24 -0.82
C GLY A 214 -7.18 -14.14 -1.59
N THR A 215 -8.36 -13.73 -1.13
CA THR A 215 -9.11 -12.61 -1.72
C THR A 215 -8.29 -11.33 -1.71
N TYR A 216 -7.68 -10.99 -0.57
CA TYR A 216 -6.83 -9.82 -0.44
C TYR A 216 -5.59 -9.91 -1.32
N PHE A 217 -4.96 -11.07 -1.38
CA PHE A 217 -3.80 -11.31 -2.25
C PHE A 217 -4.13 -11.03 -3.71
N PHE A 218 -5.21 -11.61 -4.25
CA PHE A 218 -5.60 -11.42 -5.64
C PHE A 218 -6.03 -9.98 -5.95
N LEU A 219 -6.71 -9.30 -5.01
CA LEU A 219 -7.00 -7.87 -5.13
C LEU A 219 -5.71 -7.06 -5.32
N ILE A 220 -4.72 -7.29 -4.45
CA ILE A 220 -3.48 -6.52 -4.47
C ILE A 220 -2.61 -6.88 -5.69
N VAL A 221 -2.61 -8.15 -6.17
CA VAL A 221 -1.92 -8.52 -7.41
C VAL A 221 -2.48 -7.74 -8.60
N GLY A 222 -3.81 -7.77 -8.82
CA GLY A 222 -4.44 -7.05 -9.93
C GLY A 222 -4.22 -5.54 -9.84
N PHE A 223 -4.37 -4.97 -8.66
CA PHE A 223 -4.10 -3.54 -8.43
C PHE A 223 -2.62 -3.18 -8.68
N SER A 224 -1.68 -4.06 -8.32
CA SER A 224 -0.24 -3.82 -8.54
C SER A 224 0.17 -3.95 -10.01
N ILE A 225 -0.45 -4.85 -10.77
CA ILE A 225 -0.29 -4.89 -12.24
C ILE A 225 -0.72 -3.55 -12.83
N MET A 226 -1.91 -3.07 -12.44
CA MET A 226 -2.45 -1.79 -12.93
C MET A 226 -1.52 -0.62 -12.57
N THR A 227 -1.16 -0.44 -11.30
CA THR A 227 -0.35 0.71 -10.88
C THR A 227 1.02 0.75 -11.53
N THR A 228 1.60 -0.40 -11.85
CA THR A 228 2.91 -0.49 -12.50
C THR A 228 2.84 -0.13 -13.99
N LEU A 229 1.78 -0.56 -14.67
CA LEU A 229 1.71 -0.46 -16.13
C LEU A 229 0.82 0.69 -16.62
N PHE A 230 0.05 1.32 -15.73
CA PHE A 230 -0.90 2.36 -16.10
C PHE A 230 -0.23 3.54 -16.82
N ALA A 231 0.91 4.02 -16.31
CA ALA A 231 1.63 5.13 -16.91
C ALA A 231 2.14 4.80 -18.33
N LEU A 232 2.68 3.59 -18.53
CA LEU A 232 3.12 3.12 -19.86
C LEU A 232 1.93 2.93 -20.81
N PHE A 233 0.80 2.42 -20.30
CA PHE A 233 -0.42 2.24 -21.06
C PHE A 233 -0.98 3.59 -21.55
N THR A 234 -1.09 4.57 -20.66
CA THR A 234 -1.63 5.88 -20.99
C THR A 234 -0.69 6.69 -21.88
N GLU A 235 0.62 6.55 -21.72
CA GLU A 235 1.60 7.11 -22.62
C GLU A 235 1.43 6.58 -24.04
N ARG A 236 1.41 5.27 -24.22
CA ARG A 236 1.27 4.62 -25.55
C ARG A 236 -0.09 4.85 -26.21
N ARG A 237 -1.17 4.85 -25.42
CA ARG A 237 -2.56 4.95 -25.94
C ARG A 237 -3.05 6.36 -26.13
N PHE A 238 -2.64 7.30 -25.26
CA PHE A 238 -3.17 8.66 -25.17
C PHE A 238 -2.08 9.73 -25.34
N GLY A 239 -0.80 9.33 -25.39
CA GLY A 239 0.32 10.28 -25.42
C GLY A 239 0.51 11.02 -24.09
N TYR A 240 0.08 10.44 -22.96
CA TYR A 240 0.17 11.11 -21.67
C TYR A 240 1.58 11.04 -21.11
N ASP A 241 2.17 12.18 -20.87
CA ASP A 241 3.44 12.35 -20.17
C ASP A 241 3.33 12.05 -18.67
N ALA A 242 4.43 12.19 -17.95
CA ALA A 242 4.48 11.97 -16.51
C ALA A 242 3.56 12.93 -15.74
N GLN A 243 3.34 14.15 -16.25
CA GLN A 243 2.44 15.10 -15.61
C GLN A 243 0.97 14.70 -15.77
N ALA A 244 0.54 14.34 -16.98
CA ALA A 244 -0.82 13.87 -17.22
C ALA A 244 -1.11 12.61 -16.39
N ASN A 245 -0.15 11.70 -16.29
CA ASN A 245 -0.23 10.55 -15.40
C ASN A 245 -0.32 10.94 -13.92
N GLY A 246 0.41 11.95 -13.49
CA GLY A 246 0.29 12.53 -12.15
C GLY A 246 -1.14 13.00 -11.84
N TYR A 247 -1.80 13.67 -12.79
CA TYR A 247 -3.20 14.08 -12.66
C TYR A 247 -4.16 12.89 -12.60
N MET A 248 -3.93 11.86 -13.41
CA MET A 248 -4.75 10.63 -13.41
C MET A 248 -4.67 9.90 -12.06
N PHE A 249 -3.47 9.69 -11.53
CA PHE A 249 -3.30 9.09 -10.19
C PHE A 249 -3.82 10.00 -9.07
N GLY A 250 -3.68 11.32 -9.21
CA GLY A 250 -4.28 12.30 -8.29
C GLY A 250 -5.81 12.17 -8.25
N PHE A 251 -6.45 12.05 -9.41
CA PHE A 251 -7.89 11.79 -9.50
C PHE A 251 -8.27 10.47 -8.81
N VAL A 252 -7.56 9.38 -9.08
CA VAL A 252 -7.74 8.09 -8.38
C VAL A 252 -7.60 8.25 -6.87
N GLY A 253 -6.60 9.03 -6.42
CA GLY A 253 -6.39 9.36 -5.02
C GLY A 253 -7.57 10.10 -4.39
N ILE A 254 -8.11 11.12 -5.06
CA ILE A 254 -9.29 11.88 -4.60
C ILE A 254 -10.50 10.95 -4.44
N VAL A 255 -10.79 10.11 -5.45
CA VAL A 255 -11.88 9.13 -5.38
C VAL A 255 -11.65 8.17 -4.20
N SER A 256 -10.42 7.70 -4.00
CA SER A 256 -10.08 6.83 -2.87
C SER A 256 -10.31 7.51 -1.51
N VAL A 257 -9.94 8.79 -1.37
CA VAL A 257 -10.20 9.57 -0.13
C VAL A 257 -11.70 9.73 0.12
N ILE A 258 -12.49 10.05 -0.89
CA ILE A 258 -13.95 10.15 -0.77
C ILE A 258 -14.55 8.81 -0.33
N VAL A 259 -14.15 7.72 -0.98
CA VAL A 259 -14.69 6.39 -0.68
C VAL A 259 -14.24 5.92 0.71
N GLN A 260 -12.95 5.91 0.99
CA GLN A 260 -12.39 5.33 2.22
C GLN A 260 -12.53 6.27 3.42
N GLY A 261 -12.42 7.59 3.21
CA GLY A 261 -12.53 8.59 4.29
C GLY A 261 -13.97 9.00 4.60
N GLY A 262 -14.84 9.05 3.58
CA GLY A 262 -16.21 9.58 3.72
C GLY A 262 -17.32 8.53 3.73
N LEU A 263 -17.25 7.55 2.82
CA LEU A 263 -18.38 6.67 2.55
C LEU A 263 -18.29 5.31 3.26
N ILE A 264 -17.08 4.73 3.35
CA ILE A 264 -16.89 3.33 3.76
C ILE A 264 -17.50 3.02 5.12
N GLY A 265 -17.36 3.90 6.11
CA GLY A 265 -17.90 3.68 7.45
C GLY A 265 -19.43 3.61 7.49
N ARG A 266 -20.11 4.42 6.65
CA ARG A 266 -21.57 4.38 6.51
C ARG A 266 -22.01 3.13 5.76
N LEU A 267 -21.33 2.80 4.67
CA LEU A 267 -21.64 1.63 3.84
C LEU A 267 -21.42 0.31 4.60
N ILE A 268 -20.37 0.20 5.43
CA ILE A 268 -20.17 -0.97 6.30
C ILE A 268 -21.36 -1.14 7.27
N LYS A 269 -21.84 -0.04 7.86
CA LYS A 269 -23.01 -0.10 8.78
C LYS A 269 -24.29 -0.52 8.07
N MET A 270 -24.49 -0.11 6.81
CA MET A 270 -25.69 -0.40 6.03
C MET A 270 -25.67 -1.80 5.41
N PHE A 271 -24.56 -2.23 4.83
CA PHE A 271 -24.47 -3.43 3.99
C PHE A 271 -23.61 -4.53 4.63
N GLY A 272 -22.77 -4.20 5.59
CA GLY A 272 -21.80 -5.10 6.22
C GLY A 272 -20.53 -5.30 5.40
N GLU A 273 -19.48 -5.78 6.06
CA GLU A 273 -18.14 -5.94 5.46
C GLU A 273 -18.12 -6.97 4.32
N VAL A 274 -18.86 -8.08 4.46
CA VAL A 274 -18.91 -9.16 3.44
C VAL A 274 -19.49 -8.66 2.12
N ALA A 275 -20.61 -7.91 2.18
CA ALA A 275 -21.24 -7.39 0.97
C ALA A 275 -20.32 -6.38 0.26
N LEU A 276 -19.69 -5.50 1.03
CA LEU A 276 -18.74 -4.52 0.49
C LEU A 276 -17.49 -5.16 -0.10
N ALA A 277 -16.92 -6.18 0.56
CA ALA A 277 -15.79 -6.91 0.00
C ALA A 277 -16.15 -7.56 -1.35
N ARG A 278 -17.35 -8.16 -1.46
CA ARG A 278 -17.84 -8.76 -2.72
C ARG A 278 -18.05 -7.72 -3.81
N THR A 279 -18.76 -6.64 -3.52
CA THR A 279 -19.02 -5.57 -4.50
C THR A 279 -17.72 -4.88 -4.93
N GLY A 280 -16.78 -4.66 -4.00
CA GLY A 280 -15.47 -4.10 -4.29
C GLY A 280 -14.64 -5.00 -5.22
N MET A 281 -14.64 -6.31 -4.99
CA MET A 281 -13.94 -7.27 -5.85
C MET A 281 -14.55 -7.31 -7.25
N ILE A 282 -15.87 -7.34 -7.37
CA ILE A 282 -16.57 -7.32 -8.68
C ILE A 282 -16.25 -6.02 -9.43
N LEU A 283 -16.37 -4.89 -8.75
CA LEU A 283 -16.11 -3.57 -9.35
C LEU A 283 -14.65 -3.46 -9.82
N THR A 284 -13.69 -3.91 -9.02
CA THR A 284 -12.27 -3.95 -9.40
C THR A 284 -12.05 -4.85 -10.62
N THR A 285 -12.66 -6.04 -10.64
CA THR A 285 -12.56 -6.99 -11.76
C THR A 285 -13.08 -6.39 -13.05
N ILE A 286 -14.29 -5.81 -13.02
CA ILE A 286 -14.92 -5.18 -14.19
C ILE A 286 -14.05 -3.99 -14.67
N SER A 287 -13.62 -3.15 -13.76
CA SER A 287 -12.81 -1.97 -14.10
C SER A 287 -11.47 -2.37 -14.72
N LEU A 288 -10.77 -3.39 -14.19
CA LEU A 288 -9.54 -3.91 -14.81
C LEU A 288 -9.78 -4.49 -16.20
N ALA A 289 -10.89 -5.20 -16.40
CA ALA A 289 -11.24 -5.76 -17.70
C ALA A 289 -11.57 -4.67 -18.74
N LEU A 290 -12.20 -3.59 -18.31
CA LEU A 290 -12.58 -2.47 -19.18
C LEU A 290 -11.43 -1.48 -19.43
N LEU A 291 -10.41 -1.47 -18.58
CA LEU A 291 -9.29 -0.51 -18.67
C LEU A 291 -8.61 -0.51 -20.06
N PRO A 292 -8.21 -1.65 -20.64
CA PRO A 292 -7.58 -1.67 -21.96
C PRO A 292 -8.52 -1.28 -23.11
N MET A 293 -9.82 -1.25 -22.89
CA MET A 293 -10.82 -0.80 -23.87
C MET A 293 -11.01 0.71 -23.87
N SER A 294 -10.31 1.46 -23.00
CA SER A 294 -10.45 2.91 -22.90
C SER A 294 -9.93 3.60 -24.16
N ASN A 295 -10.81 4.35 -24.84
CA ASN A 295 -10.51 5.10 -26.07
C ASN A 295 -10.75 6.62 -25.90
N SER A 296 -11.24 7.04 -24.74
CA SER A 296 -11.51 8.44 -24.42
C SER A 296 -11.14 8.75 -22.96
N LEU A 297 -10.81 10.02 -22.71
CA LEU A 297 -10.52 10.49 -21.35
C LEU A 297 -11.70 10.21 -20.39
N ALA A 298 -12.95 10.48 -20.83
CA ALA A 298 -14.11 10.27 -20.00
C ALA A 298 -14.28 8.80 -19.57
N PHE A 299 -14.08 7.87 -20.50
CA PHE A 299 -14.16 6.44 -20.19
C PHE A 299 -12.98 5.99 -19.33
N LEU A 300 -11.76 6.49 -19.56
CA LEU A 300 -10.58 6.22 -18.73
C LEU A 300 -10.79 6.71 -17.30
N LEU A 301 -11.36 7.91 -17.11
CA LEU A 301 -11.71 8.45 -15.78
C LEU A 301 -12.77 7.59 -15.08
N LEU A 302 -13.82 7.18 -15.80
CA LEU A 302 -14.87 6.32 -15.27
C LEU A 302 -14.31 4.99 -14.76
N VAL A 303 -13.50 4.33 -15.58
CA VAL A 303 -12.88 3.04 -15.23
C VAL A 303 -11.88 3.21 -14.08
N SER A 304 -11.09 4.28 -14.09
CA SER A 304 -10.16 4.59 -12.99
C SER A 304 -10.88 4.90 -11.68
N ALA A 305 -12.02 5.60 -11.73
CA ALA A 305 -12.89 5.81 -10.57
C ALA A 305 -13.47 4.48 -10.05
N GLY A 306 -13.87 3.59 -10.95
CA GLY A 306 -14.32 2.23 -10.62
C GLY A 306 -13.24 1.41 -9.92
N LEU A 307 -11.98 1.48 -10.38
CA LEU A 307 -10.84 0.84 -9.74
C LEU A 307 -10.59 1.39 -8.32
N ALA A 308 -10.60 2.71 -8.17
CA ALA A 308 -10.42 3.37 -6.88
C ALA A 308 -11.54 3.01 -5.89
N ALA A 309 -12.79 3.06 -6.35
CA ALA A 309 -13.95 2.69 -5.53
C ALA A 309 -13.95 1.20 -5.20
N GLY A 310 -13.67 0.32 -6.18
CA GLY A 310 -13.63 -1.12 -5.99
C GLY A 310 -12.57 -1.54 -4.96
N SER A 311 -11.34 -1.04 -5.09
CA SER A 311 -10.28 -1.29 -4.10
C SER A 311 -10.62 -0.70 -2.73
N GLY A 312 -11.26 0.47 -2.69
CA GLY A 312 -11.72 1.13 -1.47
C GLY A 312 -12.85 0.38 -0.77
N PHE A 313 -13.74 -0.28 -1.50
CA PHE A 313 -14.81 -1.13 -0.94
C PHE A 313 -14.30 -2.52 -0.52
N ALA A 314 -13.19 -3.02 -1.09
CA ALA A 314 -12.69 -4.34 -0.79
C ALA A 314 -11.63 -4.33 0.33
N SER A 315 -10.61 -3.48 0.25
CA SER A 315 -9.42 -3.57 1.12
C SER A 315 -9.71 -3.34 2.61
N PRO A 316 -10.42 -2.27 3.05
CA PRO A 316 -10.72 -2.08 4.47
C PRO A 316 -11.64 -3.16 5.05
N PRO A 317 -12.76 -3.59 4.39
CA PRO A 317 -13.57 -4.70 4.87
C PRO A 317 -12.81 -6.02 4.98
N LEU A 318 -11.92 -6.34 4.02
CA LEU A 318 -11.09 -7.55 4.11
C LEU A 318 -10.15 -7.52 5.31
N SER A 319 -9.59 -6.36 5.64
CA SER A 319 -8.78 -6.17 6.85
C SER A 319 -9.63 -6.33 8.13
N GLY A 320 -10.86 -5.78 8.14
CA GLY A 320 -11.83 -5.95 9.22
C GLY A 320 -12.19 -7.42 9.42
N LEU A 321 -12.59 -8.11 8.35
CA LEU A 321 -12.92 -9.54 8.38
C LEU A 321 -11.74 -10.39 8.88
N ALA A 322 -10.50 -10.12 8.43
CA ALA A 322 -9.32 -10.83 8.90
C ALA A 322 -9.11 -10.68 10.40
N SER A 323 -9.32 -9.48 10.95
CA SER A 323 -9.19 -9.23 12.39
C SER A 323 -10.28 -9.88 13.22
N GLN A 324 -11.52 -9.97 12.70
CA GLN A 324 -12.67 -10.58 13.40
C GLN A 324 -12.63 -12.13 13.41
N MET A 325 -11.78 -12.75 12.61
CA MET A 325 -11.64 -14.21 12.52
C MET A 325 -10.73 -14.80 13.58
N VAL A 326 -10.07 -13.98 14.36
CA VAL A 326 -9.13 -14.36 15.41
C VAL A 326 -9.48 -13.65 16.71
N GLU A 327 -9.03 -14.21 17.84
CA GLU A 327 -9.18 -13.58 19.15
C GLU A 327 -8.44 -12.24 19.23
N ALA A 328 -8.85 -11.39 20.17
CA ALA A 328 -8.35 -10.00 20.30
C ALA A 328 -6.81 -9.92 20.45
N ASN A 329 -6.19 -10.86 21.15
CA ASN A 329 -4.74 -10.98 21.32
C ASN A 329 -3.98 -11.39 20.04
N TRP A 330 -4.68 -11.94 19.03
CA TRP A 330 -4.13 -12.41 17.75
C TRP A 330 -4.37 -11.46 16.58
N GLN A 331 -5.21 -10.42 16.74
CA GLN A 331 -5.60 -9.50 15.67
C GLN A 331 -4.41 -8.82 15.00
N GLY A 332 -3.44 -8.35 15.77
CA GLY A 332 -2.23 -7.73 15.22
C GLY A 332 -1.43 -8.69 14.33
N ARG A 333 -1.38 -9.98 14.70
CA ARG A 333 -0.70 -11.02 13.91
C ARG A 333 -1.46 -11.35 12.63
N ALA A 334 -2.78 -11.45 12.70
CA ALA A 334 -3.63 -11.69 11.53
C ALA A 334 -3.46 -10.56 10.49
N LEU A 335 -3.47 -9.30 10.94
CA LEU A 335 -3.20 -8.16 10.08
C LEU A 335 -1.76 -8.16 9.54
N GLY A 336 -0.78 -8.60 10.32
CA GLY A 336 0.60 -8.78 9.87
C GLY A 336 0.73 -9.82 8.74
N ILE A 337 0.03 -10.95 8.84
CA ILE A 337 -0.04 -11.98 7.78
C ILE A 337 -0.71 -11.40 6.53
N LEU A 338 -1.81 -10.66 6.70
CA LEU A 338 -2.50 -9.99 5.60
C LEU A 338 -1.56 -9.01 4.86
N GLN A 339 -0.80 -8.21 5.60
CA GLN A 339 0.18 -7.27 5.03
C GLN A 339 1.35 -8.00 4.34
N SER A 340 1.78 -9.13 4.87
CA SER A 340 2.81 -9.96 4.22
C SER A 340 2.31 -10.53 2.88
N ALA A 341 1.07 -11.01 2.83
CA ALA A 341 0.43 -11.42 1.58
C ALA A 341 0.31 -10.24 0.59
N GLY A 342 -0.05 -9.05 1.09
CA GLY A 342 -0.08 -7.84 0.28
C GLY A 342 1.30 -7.45 -0.25
N SER A 343 2.37 -7.60 0.53
CA SER A 343 3.74 -7.33 0.08
C SER A 343 4.20 -8.34 -0.98
N THR A 344 3.85 -9.62 -0.80
CA THR A 344 4.10 -10.66 -1.81
C THR A 344 3.33 -10.36 -3.11
N ALA A 345 2.09 -9.92 -3.01
CA ALA A 345 1.28 -9.51 -4.16
C ALA A 345 1.88 -8.29 -4.88
N ARG A 346 2.39 -7.30 -4.14
CA ARG A 346 3.10 -6.13 -4.68
C ARG A 346 4.45 -6.46 -5.29
N LEU A 347 5.06 -7.59 -4.96
CA LEU A 347 6.22 -8.13 -5.67
C LEU A 347 5.79 -8.82 -6.96
N LEU A 348 4.86 -9.78 -6.86
CA LEU A 348 4.48 -10.65 -7.98
C LEU A 348 3.66 -9.92 -9.05
N GLY A 349 2.80 -8.97 -8.67
CA GLY A 349 1.97 -8.23 -9.62
C GLY A 349 2.79 -7.50 -10.68
N PRO A 350 3.74 -6.63 -10.32
CA PRO A 350 4.62 -5.96 -11.28
C PRO A 350 5.44 -6.93 -12.14
N LEU A 351 5.95 -8.01 -11.57
CA LEU A 351 6.72 -9.01 -12.31
C LEU A 351 5.85 -9.68 -13.39
N LEU A 352 4.67 -10.14 -12.98
CA LEU A 352 3.71 -10.76 -13.89
C LEU A 352 3.24 -9.76 -14.95
N GLY A 353 2.91 -8.54 -14.53
CA GLY A 353 2.47 -7.47 -15.42
C GLY A 353 3.52 -7.12 -16.47
N GLY A 354 4.77 -6.91 -16.05
CA GLY A 354 5.89 -6.61 -16.95
C GLY A 354 6.16 -7.75 -17.93
N TRP A 355 6.12 -9.01 -17.47
CA TRP A 355 6.26 -10.18 -18.35
C TRP A 355 5.11 -10.27 -19.36
N LEU A 356 3.86 -10.11 -18.91
CA LEU A 356 2.70 -10.18 -19.80
C LEU A 356 2.67 -9.03 -20.81
N LEU A 357 3.17 -7.85 -20.46
CA LEU A 357 3.22 -6.72 -21.38
C LEU A 357 4.15 -6.98 -22.57
N THR A 358 5.15 -7.86 -22.45
CA THR A 358 6.03 -8.22 -23.58
C THR A 358 5.24 -8.82 -24.75
N PHE A 359 4.13 -9.51 -24.48
CA PHE A 359 3.27 -10.07 -25.53
C PHE A 359 2.47 -9.00 -26.29
N ASP A 360 2.37 -7.79 -25.74
CA ASP A 360 1.64 -6.68 -26.36
C ASP A 360 2.56 -5.69 -27.09
N MET A 361 3.89 -5.82 -26.93
CA MET A 361 4.87 -4.89 -27.54
C MET A 361 4.83 -4.84 -29.07
N GLN A 362 4.51 -5.95 -29.70
CA GLN A 362 4.42 -6.07 -31.16
C GLN A 362 2.99 -5.92 -31.70
N LYS A 363 2.00 -5.79 -30.81
CA LYS A 363 0.60 -5.61 -31.19
C LYS A 363 0.32 -4.16 -31.59
N PRO A 364 -0.75 -3.92 -32.39
CA PRO A 364 -1.22 -2.56 -32.65
C PRO A 364 -1.43 -1.78 -31.35
N ILE A 365 -1.18 -0.47 -31.36
CA ILE A 365 -1.36 0.42 -30.21
C ILE A 365 -2.74 0.24 -29.56
N ALA A 366 -3.77 -0.02 -30.36
CA ALA A 366 -5.12 -0.28 -29.87
C ALA A 366 -5.24 -1.53 -28.97
N GLN A 367 -4.31 -2.45 -29.03
CA GLN A 367 -4.28 -3.68 -28.24
C GLN A 367 -3.20 -3.67 -27.14
N TYR A 368 -2.45 -2.58 -27.01
CA TYR A 368 -1.44 -2.44 -25.98
C TYR A 368 -2.07 -2.41 -24.58
N GLY A 369 -1.57 -3.24 -23.67
CA GLY A 369 -2.06 -3.37 -22.30
C GLY A 369 -3.19 -4.39 -22.12
N TYR A 370 -3.73 -4.97 -23.18
CA TYR A 370 -4.82 -5.96 -23.05
C TYR A 370 -4.39 -7.18 -22.24
N THR A 371 -3.25 -7.78 -22.57
CA THR A 371 -2.79 -9.03 -21.93
C THR A 371 -2.60 -8.86 -20.42
N PRO A 372 -1.83 -7.90 -19.90
CA PRO A 372 -1.62 -7.77 -18.45
C PRO A 372 -2.88 -7.31 -17.68
N PHE A 373 -3.70 -6.41 -18.25
CA PHE A 373 -4.88 -5.94 -17.52
C PHE A 373 -6.00 -7.00 -17.48
N LEU A 374 -6.20 -7.76 -18.55
CA LEU A 374 -7.14 -8.89 -18.54
C LEU A 374 -6.67 -10.01 -17.61
N ALA A 375 -5.36 -10.30 -17.56
CA ALA A 375 -4.82 -11.23 -16.58
C ALA A 375 -5.03 -10.73 -15.14
N GLY A 376 -4.82 -9.44 -14.88
CA GLY A 376 -5.14 -8.81 -13.60
C GLY A 376 -6.62 -8.93 -13.24
N ALA A 377 -7.51 -8.69 -14.21
CA ALA A 377 -8.96 -8.87 -14.05
C ALA A 377 -9.31 -10.33 -13.74
N PHE A 378 -8.71 -11.29 -14.44
CA PHE A 378 -8.90 -12.72 -14.18
C PHE A 378 -8.47 -13.12 -12.76
N LEU A 379 -7.34 -12.64 -12.29
CA LEU A 379 -6.88 -12.87 -10.92
C LEU A 379 -7.83 -12.25 -9.89
N CYS A 380 -8.30 -11.02 -10.14
CA CYS A 380 -9.32 -10.39 -9.28
C CYS A 380 -10.65 -11.17 -9.31
N LEU A 381 -11.02 -11.78 -10.45
CA LEU A 381 -12.21 -12.64 -10.55
C LEU A 381 -12.06 -13.88 -9.66
N ILE A 382 -10.89 -14.51 -9.62
CA ILE A 382 -10.62 -15.62 -8.67
C ILE A 382 -10.82 -15.13 -7.23
N GLY A 383 -10.27 -13.98 -6.89
CA GLY A 383 -10.49 -13.37 -5.58
C GLY A 383 -11.97 -13.03 -5.31
N ALA A 384 -12.73 -12.59 -6.33
CA ALA A 384 -14.15 -12.37 -6.21
C ALA A 384 -14.91 -13.69 -5.92
N ILE A 385 -14.57 -14.77 -6.60
CA ILE A 385 -15.15 -16.10 -6.33
C ILE A 385 -14.88 -16.51 -4.87
N PHE A 386 -13.65 -16.31 -4.37
CA PHE A 386 -13.33 -16.55 -2.97
C PHE A 386 -14.18 -15.70 -2.02
N ALA A 387 -14.46 -14.43 -2.36
CA ALA A 387 -15.30 -13.56 -1.56
C ALA A 387 -16.74 -14.05 -1.44
N PHE A 388 -17.27 -14.80 -2.43
CA PHE A 388 -18.58 -15.41 -2.33
C PHE A 388 -18.64 -16.59 -1.36
N CYS A 389 -17.50 -17.21 -1.04
CA CYS A 389 -17.39 -18.23 -0.02
C CYS A 389 -17.43 -17.68 1.42
N PHE A 390 -17.39 -16.35 1.62
CA PHE A 390 -17.50 -15.75 2.95
C PHE A 390 -18.84 -16.07 3.59
N LYS A 391 -18.80 -16.68 4.77
CA LYS A 391 -19.97 -16.82 5.66
C LYS A 391 -20.00 -15.61 6.60
N LYS A 392 -21.19 -15.02 6.81
CA LYS A 392 -21.34 -13.97 7.83
C LYS A 392 -20.78 -14.49 9.17
N PRO A 393 -19.93 -13.72 9.86
CA PRO A 393 -19.60 -14.09 11.25
C PRO A 393 -20.90 -14.22 12.04
N ALA A 394 -21.06 -15.32 12.78
CA ALA A 394 -22.20 -15.46 13.67
C ALA A 394 -22.12 -14.30 14.68
N LYS A 395 -23.20 -13.51 14.78
CA LYS A 395 -23.33 -12.50 15.85
C LYS A 395 -23.19 -13.24 17.17
N ASP A 396 -22.24 -12.83 17.96
CA ASP A 396 -22.05 -13.41 19.30
C ASP A 396 -23.32 -13.08 20.12
N ARG A 397 -24.14 -14.07 20.40
CA ARG A 397 -25.38 -13.93 21.19
C ARG A 397 -25.12 -13.58 22.66
N SER A 398 -23.84 -13.55 23.09
CA SER A 398 -23.46 -13.34 24.48
C SER A 398 -23.68 -11.92 25.02
N THR A 399 -23.97 -10.92 24.16
CA THR A 399 -24.19 -9.54 24.59
C THR A 399 -25.68 -9.15 24.67
N GLU A 400 -26.60 -9.92 24.09
CA GLU A 400 -28.03 -9.65 24.22
C GLU A 400 -28.65 -10.32 25.48
N ASP A 401 -28.08 -11.43 25.96
CA ASP A 401 -28.59 -12.12 27.16
C ASP A 401 -28.22 -11.43 28.49
N ILE A 402 -27.25 -10.50 28.48
CA ILE A 402 -26.88 -9.70 29.65
C ILE A 402 -27.76 -8.43 29.77
N ALA A 403 -28.40 -7.99 28.70
CA ALA A 403 -29.25 -6.80 28.71
C ALA A 403 -30.74 -7.08 29.03
N VAL A 404 -31.16 -8.33 29.13
CA VAL A 404 -32.56 -8.74 29.44
C VAL A 404 -32.68 -9.31 30.87
N GLY A 405 -31.59 -9.32 31.63
CA GLY A 405 -31.52 -9.90 32.99
C GLY A 405 -31.30 -8.87 34.11
N VAL A 406 -31.68 -7.57 33.93
CA VAL A 406 -31.73 -6.60 35.02
C VAL A 406 -33.06 -5.85 35.00
#